data_f23dd64b171404ca61bef36842f20211
#
_entry.id   f23dd64b171404ca61bef36842f20211
#
_cell.length_a   1.000
_cell.length_b   1.000
_cell.length_c   1.000
_cell.angle_alpha   90.00
_cell.angle_beta   90.00
_cell.angle_gamma   90.00
#
_symmetry.space_group_name_H-M   'P 1'
#
loop_
_entity.id
_entity.type
_entity.pdbx_description
1 polymer ?
#
loop_
_entity_poly.entity_id
_entity_poly.type
_entity_poly.pdbx_seq_one_letter_code
_entity_poly.pdbx_strand_id
1 'polypeptide(L)'
;NDFAQATSLLYNAPIYMDDSSGISMPEIKAKIRTINQDPKKEKIGLVIIDYLQLMTTGQRSENRVQEISSITRNLKIMAKEMNVPIIALSQLSRAVEKQGNNSSHRPQLSDLRDSGSIEQDADCVLFLYRDSYYASQNPDGAEVDADTAECIVAKNRHGETSTVPLGWDGAHTRFMDVDFKR
;
A
#
# COMPACT_ATOMS: atom_id res chain seq x y z
N ASN A 1 -31.18 -5.69 5.53
CA ASN A 1 -31.24 -4.28 5.11
C ASN A 1 -29.87 -3.65 4.92
N ASP A 2 -28.87 -3.98 5.76
CA ASP A 2 -27.54 -3.34 5.73
C ASP A 2 -26.75 -3.66 4.43
N PHE A 3 -26.85 -4.88 3.95
CA PHE A 3 -26.21 -5.30 2.69
C PHE A 3 -26.77 -4.52 1.48
N ALA A 4 -28.08 -4.38 1.40
CA ALA A 4 -28.71 -3.65 0.30
C ALA A 4 -28.38 -2.15 0.34
N GLN A 5 -28.28 -1.57 1.53
CA GLN A 5 -27.87 -0.18 1.72
C GLN A 5 -26.40 0.03 1.35
N ALA A 6 -25.49 -0.83 1.80
CA ALA A 6 -24.07 -0.78 1.46
C ALA A 6 -23.86 -0.95 -0.06
N THR A 7 -24.57 -1.90 -0.68
CA THR A 7 -24.52 -2.11 -2.14
C THR A 7 -24.98 -0.88 -2.91
N SER A 8 -26.05 -0.21 -2.45
CA SER A 8 -26.56 1.00 -3.09
C SER A 8 -25.56 2.16 -3.00
N LEU A 9 -24.90 2.32 -1.86
CA LEU A 9 -23.87 3.34 -1.66
C LEU A 9 -22.67 3.11 -2.59
N LEU A 10 -22.17 1.86 -2.67
CA LEU A 10 -21.04 1.52 -3.51
C LEU A 10 -21.37 1.62 -5.01
N TYR A 11 -22.59 1.25 -5.40
CA TYR A 11 -23.03 1.32 -6.81
C TYR A 11 -23.03 2.75 -7.36
N ASN A 12 -23.36 3.72 -6.52
CA ASN A 12 -23.40 5.13 -6.90
C ASN A 12 -22.07 5.87 -6.67
N ALA A 13 -21.08 5.22 -6.04
CA ALA A 13 -19.77 5.83 -5.81
C ALA A 13 -18.94 5.86 -7.12
N PRO A 14 -18.19 6.93 -7.39
CA PRO A 14 -17.32 7.03 -8.57
C PRO A 14 -16.07 6.18 -8.42
N ILE A 15 -16.24 4.87 -8.26
CA ILE A 15 -15.17 3.88 -8.10
C ILE A 15 -15.04 3.10 -9.40
N TYR A 16 -13.84 3.12 -9.99
CA TYR A 16 -13.49 2.37 -11.19
C TYR A 16 -12.51 1.26 -10.79
N MET A 17 -12.88 0.01 -11.01
CA MET A 17 -12.05 -1.14 -10.74
C MET A 17 -11.49 -1.71 -12.04
N ASP A 18 -10.22 -2.05 -12.01
CA ASP A 18 -9.51 -2.68 -13.11
C ASP A 18 -8.81 -3.94 -12.58
N ASP A 19 -9.27 -5.09 -13.01
CA ASP A 19 -8.77 -6.41 -12.63
C ASP A 19 -7.78 -6.99 -13.65
N SER A 20 -7.28 -6.17 -14.58
CA SER A 20 -6.29 -6.59 -15.57
C SER A 20 -5.00 -7.02 -14.89
N SER A 21 -4.55 -8.24 -15.15
CA SER A 21 -3.25 -8.73 -14.70
C SER A 21 -2.11 -8.12 -15.51
N GLY A 22 -1.04 -7.69 -14.85
CA GLY A 22 0.18 -7.20 -15.52
C GLY A 22 0.00 -5.87 -16.25
N ILE A 23 -0.82 -4.98 -15.70
CA ILE A 23 -1.07 -3.65 -16.28
C ILE A 23 0.22 -2.82 -16.39
N SER A 24 0.40 -2.14 -17.52
CA SER A 24 1.53 -1.25 -17.76
C SER A 24 1.20 0.22 -17.52
N MET A 25 2.23 1.04 -17.33
CA MET A 25 2.06 2.49 -17.12
C MET A 25 1.31 3.21 -18.24
N PRO A 26 1.58 2.92 -19.55
CA PRO A 26 0.81 3.53 -20.64
C PRO A 26 -0.67 3.18 -20.59
N GLU A 27 -1.01 1.95 -20.23
CA GLU A 27 -2.41 1.51 -20.10
C GLU A 27 -3.14 2.23 -18.97
N ILE A 28 -2.50 2.36 -17.78
CA ILE A 28 -3.08 3.14 -16.68
C ILE A 28 -3.34 4.59 -17.11
N LYS A 29 -2.34 5.23 -17.73
CA LYS A 29 -2.48 6.61 -18.23
C LYS A 29 -3.63 6.74 -19.24
N ALA A 30 -3.75 5.79 -20.16
CA ALA A 30 -4.82 5.79 -21.17
C ALA A 30 -6.20 5.66 -20.50
N LYS A 31 -6.36 4.74 -19.55
CA LYS A 31 -7.61 4.55 -18.82
C LYS A 31 -8.02 5.80 -18.03
N ILE A 32 -7.09 6.41 -17.28
CA ILE A 32 -7.33 7.67 -16.56
C ILE A 32 -7.77 8.79 -17.51
N ARG A 33 -7.07 8.96 -18.64
CA ARG A 33 -7.42 9.98 -19.63
C ARG A 33 -8.82 9.76 -20.20
N THR A 34 -9.16 8.52 -20.55
CA THR A 34 -10.49 8.17 -21.07
C THR A 34 -11.58 8.52 -20.08
N ILE A 35 -11.39 8.20 -18.79
CA ILE A 35 -12.36 8.55 -17.74
C ILE A 35 -12.46 10.07 -17.59
N ASN A 36 -11.33 10.77 -17.51
CA ASN A 36 -11.29 12.21 -17.28
C ASN A 36 -11.82 13.04 -18.48
N GLN A 37 -11.86 12.47 -19.67
CA GLN A 37 -12.42 13.11 -20.88
C GLN A 37 -13.93 12.91 -21.03
N ASP A 38 -14.51 11.96 -20.32
CA ASP A 38 -15.95 11.71 -20.36
C ASP A 38 -16.68 12.76 -19.52
N PRO A 39 -17.50 13.65 -20.13
CA PRO A 39 -18.19 14.71 -19.40
C PRO A 39 -19.28 14.20 -18.44
N LYS A 40 -19.64 12.91 -18.54
CA LYS A 40 -20.61 12.25 -17.66
C LYS A 40 -19.98 11.60 -16.44
N LYS A 41 -18.65 11.58 -16.36
CA LYS A 41 -17.91 10.95 -15.29
C LYS A 41 -17.18 11.99 -14.45
N GLU A 42 -17.04 11.69 -13.17
CA GLU A 42 -16.17 12.46 -12.30
C GLU A 42 -14.71 12.18 -12.66
N LYS A 43 -13.88 13.22 -12.53
CA LYS A 43 -12.43 13.08 -12.75
C LYS A 43 -11.83 12.21 -11.67
N ILE A 44 -10.82 11.44 -12.03
CA ILE A 44 -10.07 10.62 -11.09
C ILE A 44 -9.36 11.52 -10.07
N GLY A 45 -9.72 11.35 -8.80
CA GLY A 45 -9.13 12.07 -7.67
C GLY A 45 -8.06 11.29 -6.91
N LEU A 46 -8.03 9.96 -7.08
CA LEU A 46 -7.07 9.05 -6.44
C LEU A 46 -6.86 7.82 -7.30
N VAL A 47 -5.63 7.33 -7.37
CA VAL A 47 -5.29 6.04 -7.96
C VAL A 47 -4.74 5.13 -6.88
N ILE A 48 -5.27 3.91 -6.78
CA ILE A 48 -4.77 2.87 -5.87
C ILE A 48 -4.28 1.70 -6.71
N ILE A 49 -3.07 1.21 -6.41
CA ILE A 49 -2.45 0.07 -7.09
C ILE A 49 -2.21 -1.04 -6.08
N ASP A 50 -2.92 -2.15 -6.23
CA ASP A 50 -2.78 -3.34 -5.40
C ASP A 50 -2.29 -4.50 -6.27
N TYR A 51 -1.02 -4.81 -6.28
CA TYR A 51 0.15 -4.21 -5.67
C TYR A 51 1.28 -4.05 -6.71
N LEU A 52 2.35 -3.31 -6.40
CA LEU A 52 3.42 -2.95 -7.34
C LEU A 52 4.02 -4.15 -8.09
N GLN A 53 4.14 -5.29 -7.40
CA GLN A 53 4.75 -6.48 -7.96
C GLN A 53 3.89 -7.16 -9.05
N LEU A 54 2.63 -6.75 -9.24
CA LEU A 54 1.81 -7.20 -10.37
C LEU A 54 1.96 -6.32 -11.62
N MET A 55 2.57 -5.15 -11.48
CA MET A 55 2.81 -4.26 -12.61
C MET A 55 3.95 -4.77 -13.50
N THR A 56 3.90 -4.38 -14.76
CA THR A 56 4.95 -4.67 -15.75
C THR A 56 5.39 -3.39 -16.47
N THR A 57 6.62 -3.36 -16.90
CA THR A 57 7.10 -2.29 -17.82
C THR A 57 6.69 -2.54 -19.26
N GLY A 58 6.17 -3.74 -19.58
CA GLY A 58 5.91 -4.17 -20.97
C GLY A 58 7.18 -4.57 -21.73
N GLN A 59 8.34 -4.47 -21.11
CA GLN A 59 9.63 -4.89 -21.66
C GLN A 59 10.17 -6.06 -20.84
N ARG A 60 10.87 -6.98 -21.51
CA ARG A 60 11.53 -8.09 -20.84
C ARG A 60 12.69 -7.53 -20.00
N SER A 61 12.56 -7.53 -18.68
CA SER A 61 13.61 -7.13 -17.76
C SER A 61 14.24 -8.38 -17.16
N GLU A 62 15.57 -8.47 -17.20
CA GLU A 62 16.30 -9.56 -16.56
C GLU A 62 16.45 -9.35 -15.04
N ASN A 63 16.21 -8.14 -14.56
CA ASN A 63 16.35 -7.76 -13.17
C ASN A 63 15.07 -7.12 -12.61
N ARG A 64 14.40 -7.84 -11.73
CA ARG A 64 13.15 -7.39 -11.08
C ARG A 64 13.32 -6.10 -10.29
N VAL A 65 14.47 -5.89 -9.65
CA VAL A 65 14.77 -4.66 -8.91
C VAL A 65 14.77 -3.44 -9.83
N GLN A 66 15.39 -3.57 -11.00
CA GLN A 66 15.40 -2.48 -12.00
C GLN A 66 14.00 -2.21 -12.56
N GLU A 67 13.21 -3.27 -12.76
CA GLU A 67 11.83 -3.14 -13.23
C GLU A 67 10.98 -2.36 -12.22
N ILE A 68 11.01 -2.74 -10.94
CA ILE A 68 10.30 -2.02 -9.88
C ILE A 68 10.79 -0.57 -9.79
N SER A 69 12.10 -0.33 -9.89
CA SER A 69 12.67 1.02 -9.91
C SER A 69 12.14 1.88 -11.06
N SER A 70 12.00 1.28 -12.24
CA SER A 70 11.39 1.97 -13.38
C SER A 70 9.91 2.27 -13.15
N ILE A 71 9.17 1.31 -12.59
CA ILE A 71 7.75 1.46 -12.27
C ILE A 71 7.54 2.60 -11.27
N THR A 72 8.25 2.61 -10.13
CA THR A 72 8.07 3.63 -9.08
C THR A 72 8.38 5.03 -9.57
N ARG A 73 9.48 5.19 -10.34
CA ARG A 73 9.82 6.46 -10.98
C ARG A 73 8.73 6.93 -11.93
N ASN A 74 8.20 6.03 -12.75
CA ASN A 74 7.13 6.36 -13.70
C ASN A 74 5.81 6.69 -12.99
N LEU A 75 5.49 6.02 -11.87
CA LEU A 75 4.34 6.36 -11.03
C LEU A 75 4.47 7.79 -10.48
N LYS A 76 5.65 8.18 -10.01
CA LYS A 76 5.91 9.54 -9.54
C LYS A 76 5.72 10.59 -10.63
N ILE A 77 6.20 10.29 -11.85
CA ILE A 77 6.01 11.16 -13.01
C ILE A 77 4.51 11.25 -13.35
N MET A 78 3.81 10.12 -13.40
CA MET A 78 2.39 10.06 -13.70
C MET A 78 1.54 10.84 -12.70
N ALA A 79 1.82 10.72 -11.39
CA ALA A 79 1.13 11.47 -10.35
C ALA A 79 1.19 12.98 -10.59
N LYS A 80 2.38 13.48 -11.00
CA LYS A 80 2.59 14.89 -11.35
C LYS A 80 1.88 15.29 -12.65
N GLU A 81 2.03 14.49 -13.72
CA GLU A 81 1.43 14.78 -15.02
C GLU A 81 -0.10 14.79 -14.98
N MET A 82 -0.69 13.88 -14.21
CA MET A 82 -2.15 13.75 -14.10
C MET A 82 -2.72 14.61 -12.97
N ASN A 83 -1.86 15.21 -12.14
CA ASN A 83 -2.23 15.93 -10.93
C ASN A 83 -3.16 15.10 -10.03
N VAL A 84 -2.79 13.85 -9.77
CA VAL A 84 -3.56 12.90 -8.97
C VAL A 84 -2.63 12.17 -8.00
N PRO A 85 -2.99 12.05 -6.70
CA PRO A 85 -2.25 11.23 -5.76
C PRO A 85 -2.35 9.74 -6.13
N ILE A 86 -1.26 9.02 -5.88
CA ILE A 86 -1.18 7.58 -6.11
C ILE A 86 -0.80 6.88 -4.81
N ILE A 87 -1.60 5.91 -4.40
CA ILE A 87 -1.28 4.96 -3.34
C ILE A 87 -0.88 3.65 -4.01
N ALA A 88 0.35 3.21 -3.77
CA ALA A 88 0.83 1.94 -4.27
C ALA A 88 1.14 1.00 -3.11
N LEU A 89 0.48 -0.15 -3.07
CA LEU A 89 0.78 -1.18 -2.12
C LEU A 89 2.02 -1.94 -2.57
N SER A 90 2.84 -2.33 -1.61
CA SER A 90 4.05 -3.12 -1.86
C SER A 90 4.22 -4.17 -0.79
N GLN A 91 4.52 -5.38 -1.21
CA GLN A 91 4.89 -6.44 -0.29
C GLN A 91 6.33 -6.21 0.20
N LEU A 92 6.56 -6.39 1.49
CA LEU A 92 7.91 -6.38 2.06
C LEU A 92 8.71 -7.62 1.62
N SER A 93 10.03 -7.49 1.62
CA SER A 93 10.92 -8.61 1.36
C SER A 93 10.74 -9.70 2.44
N ARG A 94 10.72 -10.96 2.02
CA ARG A 94 10.68 -12.11 2.95
C ARG A 94 11.90 -12.20 3.88
N ALA A 95 12.94 -11.41 3.62
CA ALA A 95 14.11 -11.32 4.51
C ALA A 95 13.72 -10.78 5.91
N VAL A 96 12.70 -9.94 5.99
CA VAL A 96 12.15 -9.41 7.27
C VAL A 96 11.56 -10.55 8.12
N GLU A 97 10.90 -11.52 7.49
CA GLU A 97 10.32 -12.68 8.17
C GLU A 97 11.38 -13.66 8.72
N LYS A 98 12.60 -13.62 8.18
CA LYS A 98 13.69 -14.53 8.51
C LYS A 98 14.70 -13.98 9.51
N GLN A 99 14.52 -12.76 10.00
CA GLN A 99 15.37 -12.21 11.05
C GLN A 99 15.10 -13.01 12.33
N GLY A 100 16.09 -13.78 12.74
CA GLY A 100 15.98 -14.77 13.83
C GLY A 100 15.57 -14.17 15.17
N ASN A 101 15.30 -15.04 16.15
CA ASN A 101 14.65 -14.86 17.45
C ASN A 101 15.06 -13.66 18.33
N ASN A 102 16.03 -12.84 17.94
CA ASN A 102 16.52 -11.71 18.75
C ASN A 102 16.32 -10.32 18.10
N SER A 103 15.71 -10.23 16.91
CA SER A 103 15.47 -8.93 16.27
C SER A 103 13.98 -8.63 16.18
N SER A 104 13.63 -7.40 16.51
CA SER A 104 12.27 -6.89 16.28
C SER A 104 11.88 -7.08 14.81
N HIS A 105 10.78 -7.76 14.55
CA HIS A 105 10.20 -7.90 13.20
C HIS A 105 9.58 -6.58 12.68
N ARG A 106 9.83 -5.49 13.39
CA ARG A 106 9.30 -4.18 13.05
C ARG A 106 9.90 -3.69 11.72
N PRO A 107 9.09 -3.41 10.69
CA PRO A 107 9.58 -3.07 9.36
C PRO A 107 10.31 -1.72 9.37
N GLN A 108 11.34 -1.62 8.53
CA GLN A 108 12.17 -0.44 8.34
C GLN A 108 12.30 -0.10 6.85
N LEU A 109 12.73 1.12 6.53
CA LEU A 109 12.95 1.54 5.14
C LEU A 109 13.98 0.66 4.42
N SER A 110 14.97 0.12 5.15
CA SER A 110 15.94 -0.84 4.61
C SER A 110 15.29 -2.12 4.06
N ASP A 111 14.11 -2.49 4.52
CA ASP A 111 13.41 -3.69 4.10
C ASP A 111 12.75 -3.54 2.73
N LEU A 112 12.71 -2.30 2.23
CA LEU A 112 12.34 -1.98 0.84
C LEU A 112 13.53 -2.06 -0.14
N ARG A 113 14.74 -2.43 0.33
CA ARG A 113 15.98 -2.41 -0.48
C ARG A 113 15.96 -3.34 -1.69
N ASP A 114 15.26 -4.46 -1.63
CA ASP A 114 15.08 -5.35 -2.79
C ASP A 114 14.23 -4.68 -3.90
N SER A 115 13.65 -3.53 -3.58
CA SER A 115 12.88 -2.66 -4.45
C SER A 115 13.55 -1.26 -4.59
N GLY A 116 14.82 -1.16 -4.34
CA GLY A 116 15.84 -0.08 -4.36
C GLY A 116 15.42 1.38 -4.48
N SER A 117 14.37 1.68 -5.21
CA SER A 117 13.91 3.05 -5.50
C SER A 117 12.59 3.42 -4.84
N ILE A 118 11.83 2.46 -4.28
CA ILE A 118 10.54 2.79 -3.64
C ILE A 118 10.75 3.87 -2.57
N GLU A 119 11.76 3.67 -1.72
CA GLU A 119 12.10 4.65 -0.70
C GLU A 119 12.44 6.03 -1.29
N GLN A 120 13.17 6.08 -2.40
CA GLN A 120 13.60 7.34 -3.00
C GLN A 120 12.47 8.09 -3.68
N ASP A 121 11.62 7.38 -4.41
CA ASP A 121 10.55 7.95 -5.25
C ASP A 121 9.31 8.33 -4.44
N ALA A 122 8.97 7.57 -3.39
CA ALA A 122 7.81 7.85 -2.54
C ALA A 122 7.97 9.15 -1.74
N ASP A 123 6.90 9.93 -1.65
CA ASP A 123 6.84 11.09 -0.75
C ASP A 123 6.52 10.68 0.68
N CYS A 124 5.72 9.63 0.82
CA CYS A 124 5.35 9.04 2.09
C CYS A 124 5.51 7.53 2.02
N VAL A 125 6.00 6.91 3.09
CA VAL A 125 6.06 5.45 3.26
C VAL A 125 5.39 5.11 4.57
N LEU A 126 4.37 4.27 4.48
CA LEU A 126 3.61 3.75 5.60
C LEU A 126 3.85 2.24 5.70
N PHE A 127 4.19 1.75 6.89
CA PHE A 127 4.17 0.32 7.17
C PHE A 127 2.98 -0.01 8.07
N LEU A 128 2.29 -1.08 7.75
CA LEU A 128 1.30 -1.68 8.63
C LEU A 128 1.98 -2.83 9.37
N TYR A 129 1.96 -2.77 10.71
CA TYR A 129 2.64 -3.73 11.55
C TYR A 129 1.68 -4.29 12.61
N ARG A 130 1.77 -5.60 12.83
CA ARG A 130 1.06 -6.32 13.88
C ARG A 130 2.02 -7.26 14.57
N ASP A 131 2.31 -6.98 15.82
CA ASP A 131 3.25 -7.80 16.61
C ASP A 131 2.71 -9.21 16.84
N SER A 132 1.40 -9.34 17.07
CA SER A 132 0.71 -10.61 17.25
C SER A 132 0.84 -11.57 16.05
N TYR A 133 1.01 -11.05 14.84
CA TYR A 133 1.24 -11.88 13.65
C TYR A 133 2.57 -12.63 13.72
N TYR A 134 3.61 -11.98 14.26
CA TYR A 134 4.93 -12.58 14.39
C TYR A 134 5.07 -13.38 15.70
N ALA A 135 4.42 -12.95 16.78
CA ALA A 135 4.42 -13.67 18.06
C ALA A 135 3.79 -15.07 17.92
N SER A 136 2.77 -15.22 17.07
CA SER A 136 2.17 -16.53 16.80
C SER A 136 3.13 -17.54 16.14
N GLN A 137 4.23 -17.07 15.58
CA GLN A 137 5.29 -17.89 14.96
C GLN A 137 6.40 -18.26 15.97
N ASN A 138 6.44 -17.62 17.16
CA ASN A 138 7.39 -17.86 18.22
C ASN A 138 6.68 -18.23 19.52
N PRO A 139 6.48 -19.53 19.82
CA PRO A 139 5.74 -20.00 21.01
C PRO A 139 6.33 -19.56 22.35
N ASP A 140 7.63 -19.24 22.39
CA ASP A 140 8.35 -18.79 23.59
C ASP A 140 8.35 -17.25 23.76
N GLY A 141 7.61 -16.51 22.92
CA GLY A 141 7.51 -15.06 22.94
C GLY A 141 6.64 -14.55 24.10
N ALA A 142 6.83 -13.28 24.46
CA ALA A 142 5.98 -12.58 25.42
C ALA A 142 4.52 -12.56 24.93
N GLU A 143 3.58 -12.58 25.87
CA GLU A 143 2.16 -12.36 25.56
C GLU A 143 1.97 -11.01 24.87
N VAL A 144 1.56 -11.05 23.60
CA VAL A 144 1.35 -9.86 22.77
C VAL A 144 -0.15 -9.69 22.58
N ASP A 145 -0.62 -8.46 22.74
CA ASP A 145 -2.02 -8.13 22.53
C ASP A 145 -2.40 -8.38 21.06
N ALA A 146 -3.35 -9.29 20.84
CA ALA A 146 -3.79 -9.72 19.53
C ALA A 146 -4.60 -8.64 18.78
N ASP A 147 -5.16 -7.68 19.53
CA ASP A 147 -6.09 -6.68 19.02
C ASP A 147 -5.41 -5.34 18.69
N THR A 148 -4.07 -5.32 18.76
CA THR A 148 -3.28 -4.12 18.46
C THR A 148 -2.55 -4.21 17.14
N ALA A 149 -2.43 -3.05 16.49
CA ALA A 149 -1.66 -2.86 15.27
C ALA A 149 -1.04 -1.45 15.26
N GLU A 150 -0.16 -1.20 14.33
CA GLU A 150 0.50 0.09 14.16
C GLU A 150 0.54 0.48 12.69
N CYS A 151 0.32 1.78 12.43
CA CYS A 151 0.69 2.42 11.19
C CYS A 151 1.96 3.24 11.42
N ILE A 152 3.08 2.78 10.88
CA ILE A 152 4.39 3.42 11.03
C ILE A 152 4.60 4.35 9.84
N VAL A 153 4.58 5.65 10.07
CA VAL A 153 4.98 6.66 9.08
C VAL A 153 6.50 6.70 9.06
N ALA A 154 7.11 5.83 8.26
CA ALA A 154 8.56 5.66 8.19
C ALA A 154 9.24 6.75 7.35
N LYS A 155 8.53 7.34 6.40
CA LYS A 155 8.96 8.48 5.61
C LYS A 155 7.80 9.43 5.38
N ASN A 156 8.05 10.71 5.54
CA ASN A 156 7.13 11.78 5.16
C ASN A 156 7.94 12.99 4.67
N ARG A 157 7.91 13.25 3.36
CA ARG A 157 8.72 14.33 2.77
C ARG A 157 8.30 15.74 3.22
N HIS A 158 7.04 15.88 3.61
CA HIS A 158 6.44 17.18 3.93
C HIS A 158 6.01 17.31 5.39
N GLY A 159 6.37 16.36 6.25
CA GLY A 159 6.01 16.35 7.67
C GLY A 159 6.87 15.41 8.48
N GLU A 160 6.45 15.17 9.70
CA GLU A 160 7.16 14.31 10.65
C GLU A 160 6.91 12.83 10.40
N THR A 161 7.84 12.01 10.83
CA THR A 161 7.69 10.56 10.95
C THR A 161 7.12 10.23 12.33
N SER A 162 6.23 9.26 12.40
CA SER A 162 5.57 8.90 13.65
C SER A 162 5.03 7.47 13.59
N THR A 163 4.55 6.96 14.71
CA THR A 163 3.78 5.72 14.78
C THR A 163 2.39 6.03 15.29
N VAL A 164 1.39 5.62 14.53
CA VAL A 164 -0.01 5.76 14.90
C VAL A 164 -0.52 4.38 15.35
N PRO A 165 -0.94 4.23 16.62
CA PRO A 165 -1.53 2.98 17.08
C PRO A 165 -2.90 2.79 16.43
N LEU A 166 -3.20 1.53 16.09
CA LEU A 166 -4.45 1.08 15.50
C LEU A 166 -4.99 -0.12 16.30
N GLY A 167 -6.29 -0.29 16.31
CA GLY A 167 -6.93 -1.52 16.71
C GLY A 167 -6.93 -2.55 15.56
N TRP A 168 -6.98 -3.82 15.91
CA TRP A 168 -7.15 -4.91 14.96
C TRP A 168 -8.32 -5.81 15.34
N ASP A 169 -9.27 -5.94 14.42
CA ASP A 169 -10.37 -6.88 14.54
C ASP A 169 -10.04 -8.13 13.70
N GLY A 170 -9.53 -9.16 14.37
CA GLY A 170 -9.11 -10.39 13.70
C GLY A 170 -10.27 -11.17 13.06
N ALA A 171 -11.47 -11.08 13.65
CA ALA A 171 -12.66 -11.78 13.14
C ALA A 171 -13.10 -11.24 11.78
N HIS A 172 -12.91 -9.93 11.54
CA HIS A 172 -13.30 -9.26 10.31
C HIS A 172 -12.11 -8.79 9.46
N THR A 173 -10.88 -9.13 9.86
CA THR A 173 -9.63 -8.75 9.16
C THR A 173 -9.58 -7.24 8.91
N ARG A 174 -9.84 -6.43 9.96
CA ARG A 174 -10.07 -5.00 9.84
C ARG A 174 -9.23 -4.20 10.83
N PHE A 175 -8.60 -3.14 10.35
CA PHE A 175 -8.03 -2.10 11.21
C PHE A 175 -9.13 -1.19 11.75
N MET A 176 -8.96 -0.74 12.97
CA MET A 176 -9.90 0.15 13.67
C MET A 176 -9.14 1.33 14.30
N ASP A 177 -9.85 2.42 14.48
CA ASP A 177 -9.35 3.52 15.28
C ASP A 177 -9.26 3.11 16.76
N VAL A 178 -8.23 3.58 17.44
CA VAL A 178 -8.11 3.43 18.90
C VAL A 178 -8.63 4.71 19.54
N ASP A 179 -9.75 4.61 20.23
CA ASP A 179 -10.26 5.71 21.06
C ASP A 179 -9.30 5.95 22.23
N PHE A 180 -8.41 6.91 22.09
CA PHE A 180 -7.70 7.47 23.24
C PHE A 180 -8.73 8.27 24.05
N LYS A 181 -9.34 7.65 25.05
CA LYS A 181 -10.04 8.44 26.08
C LYS A 181 -9.03 9.42 26.68
N ARG A 182 -9.16 10.69 26.32
CA ARG A 182 -8.47 11.82 26.96
C ARG A 182 -8.93 11.99 28.40
#